data_cde1b8199bc94ce0647ae68e432bcc65
#
_entry.id   cde1b8199bc94ce0647ae68e432bcc65
#
_cell.length_a   1.000
_cell.length_b   1.000
_cell.length_c   1.000
_cell.angle_alpha   90.00
_cell.angle_beta   90.00
_cell.angle_gamma   90.00
#
_symmetry.space_group_name_H-M   'P 1'
#
loop_
_entity.id
_entity.type
_entity.pdbx_description
1 polymer ?
#
loop_
_entity_poly.entity_id
_entity_poly.type
_entity_poly.pdbx_seq_one_letter_code
_entity_poly.pdbx_strand_id
1 'polypeptide(L)'
;MIRVEHDWWKTLFDEVYLMTDAPFVCNPALTKCEVDVIEEVLRLQPSTRILDVCGGQGRHALELARRGYQHLTVLDYSDFLLDRGRWEAVALGLNVAFCQGDARAMVLPAASFDVVLLMANSFGYFVDTADDCRVLAEVARVLTADGRFLLDLIDRDVALRHFCPESWHEATDDIVVCWKRELVHDVIRVRELVLSKATGLLRDRTYAERLYSPEAIRHLLTAVGFRDIVIQQGAFVYDPDHDTDYGLATNRMLVTAVKG
;
A
#
# COMPACT_ATOMS: atom_id res chain seq x y z
N MET A 1 -24.45 -4.60 -10.39
CA MET A 1 -23.24 -3.75 -10.43
C MET A 1 -22.98 -3.24 -9.03
N ILE A 2 -21.78 -3.49 -8.49
CA ILE A 2 -21.38 -3.03 -7.16
C ILE A 2 -21.22 -1.50 -7.21
N ARG A 3 -21.97 -0.81 -6.35
CA ARG A 3 -21.88 0.64 -6.20
C ARG A 3 -20.82 0.94 -5.14
N VAL A 4 -19.81 1.72 -5.51
CA VAL A 4 -18.72 2.14 -4.62
C VAL A 4 -18.88 3.63 -4.35
N GLU A 5 -18.78 4.04 -3.10
CA GLU A 5 -18.79 5.44 -2.69
C GLU A 5 -17.48 6.11 -3.11
N HIS A 6 -17.52 7.40 -3.46
CA HIS A 6 -16.36 8.13 -3.97
C HIS A 6 -15.21 8.20 -2.96
N ASP A 7 -15.53 8.25 -1.68
CA ASP A 7 -14.59 8.45 -0.57
C ASP A 7 -14.51 7.25 0.39
N TRP A 8 -14.80 6.05 -0.12
CA TRP A 8 -14.75 4.79 0.61
C TRP A 8 -13.43 4.59 1.39
N TRP A 9 -12.30 5.04 0.83
CA TRP A 9 -10.96 4.93 1.39
C TRP A 9 -10.78 5.71 2.71
N LYS A 10 -11.65 6.67 3.01
CA LYS A 10 -11.62 7.43 4.26
C LYS A 10 -12.03 6.62 5.49
N THR A 11 -12.79 5.56 5.29
CA THR A 11 -13.42 4.81 6.39
C THR A 11 -13.17 3.30 6.35
N LEU A 12 -12.48 2.79 5.34
CA LEU A 12 -12.20 1.36 5.22
C LEU A 12 -11.08 0.89 6.16
N PHE A 13 -10.05 1.71 6.32
CA PHE A 13 -8.82 1.35 7.03
C PHE A 13 -8.94 1.60 8.54
N ASP A 14 -9.65 0.72 9.22
CA ASP A 14 -9.97 0.75 10.66
C ASP A 14 -9.54 -0.55 11.36
N GLU A 15 -10.10 -0.83 12.55
CA GLU A 15 -9.79 -2.05 13.31
C GLU A 15 -10.19 -3.34 12.59
N VAL A 16 -11.29 -3.31 11.80
CA VAL A 16 -11.73 -4.50 11.06
C VAL A 16 -10.76 -4.80 9.93
N TYR A 17 -10.22 -3.78 9.26
CA TYR A 17 -9.14 -3.93 8.28
C TYR A 17 -7.94 -4.67 8.88
N LEU A 18 -7.52 -4.31 10.09
CA LEU A 18 -6.41 -5.03 10.74
C LEU A 18 -6.73 -6.49 11.09
N MET A 19 -8.02 -6.86 11.19
CA MET A 19 -8.42 -8.25 11.39
C MET A 19 -8.45 -9.02 10.06
N THR A 20 -8.96 -8.40 8.98
CA THR A 20 -9.11 -9.06 7.68
C THR A 20 -7.79 -9.23 6.95
N ASP A 21 -6.92 -8.24 7.05
CA ASP A 21 -5.63 -8.18 6.36
C ASP A 21 -4.44 -8.53 7.26
N ALA A 22 -4.69 -9.01 8.50
CA ALA A 22 -3.66 -9.37 9.47
C ALA A 22 -2.57 -10.31 8.93
N PRO A 23 -2.87 -11.35 8.12
CA PRO A 23 -1.84 -12.23 7.56
C PRO A 23 -0.79 -11.49 6.72
N PHE A 24 -1.14 -10.32 6.20
CA PHE A 24 -0.25 -9.47 5.40
C PHE A 24 0.29 -8.31 6.22
N VAL A 25 -0.57 -7.44 6.72
CA VAL A 25 -0.16 -6.16 7.33
C VAL A 25 0.32 -6.28 8.78
N CYS A 26 0.01 -7.40 9.44
CA CYS A 26 0.47 -7.71 10.80
C CYS A 26 1.48 -8.87 10.83
N ASN A 27 2.11 -9.23 9.70
CA ASN A 27 3.07 -10.32 9.59
C ASN A 27 4.52 -9.78 9.66
N PRO A 28 5.24 -10.01 10.79
CA PRO A 28 6.60 -9.50 10.94
C PRO A 28 7.61 -10.15 10.00
N ALA A 29 7.43 -11.43 9.65
CA ALA A 29 8.34 -12.14 8.74
C ALA A 29 8.24 -11.55 7.33
N LEU A 30 7.02 -11.34 6.86
CA LEU A 30 6.78 -10.69 5.59
C LEU A 30 7.33 -9.26 5.56
N THR A 31 7.04 -8.45 6.57
CA THR A 31 7.56 -7.09 6.68
C THR A 31 9.09 -7.05 6.58
N LYS A 32 9.80 -8.01 7.21
CA LYS A 32 11.25 -8.12 7.09
C LYS A 32 11.71 -8.42 5.67
N CYS A 33 11.06 -9.38 5.00
CA CYS A 33 11.38 -9.69 3.59
C CYS A 33 11.14 -8.49 2.67
N GLU A 34 10.04 -7.77 2.85
CA GLU A 34 9.77 -6.56 2.06
C GLU A 34 10.82 -5.47 2.33
N VAL A 35 11.22 -5.27 3.58
CA VAL A 35 12.27 -4.30 3.91
C VAL A 35 13.63 -4.73 3.37
N ASP A 36 13.97 -6.04 3.33
CA ASP A 36 15.18 -6.52 2.67
C ASP A 36 15.22 -6.10 1.19
N VAL A 37 14.09 -6.25 0.48
CA VAL A 37 13.97 -5.81 -0.91
C VAL A 37 14.06 -4.28 -1.03
N ILE A 38 13.40 -3.53 -0.14
CA ILE A 38 13.47 -2.05 -0.12
C ILE A 38 14.93 -1.58 0.03
N GLU A 39 15.69 -2.16 0.96
CA GLU A 39 17.10 -1.84 1.17
C GLU A 39 17.96 -2.16 -0.06
N GLU A 40 17.75 -3.34 -0.66
CA GLU A 40 18.50 -3.80 -1.83
C GLU A 40 18.25 -2.90 -3.05
N VAL A 41 16.97 -2.68 -3.44
CA VAL A 41 16.66 -1.94 -4.66
C VAL A 41 16.92 -0.45 -4.54
N LEU A 42 16.78 0.11 -3.33
CA LEU A 42 17.00 1.54 -3.09
C LEU A 42 18.41 1.86 -2.55
N ARG A 43 19.22 0.85 -2.20
CA ARG A 43 20.57 1.03 -1.64
C ARG A 43 20.58 2.09 -0.54
N LEU A 44 19.73 1.91 0.46
CA LEU A 44 19.50 2.86 1.54
C LEU A 44 20.77 3.08 2.38
N GLN A 45 20.91 4.28 2.95
CA GLN A 45 21.92 4.61 3.94
C GLN A 45 21.22 5.00 5.26
N PRO A 46 21.83 4.81 6.44
CA PRO A 46 21.22 5.14 7.73
C PRO A 46 20.71 6.59 7.84
N SER A 47 21.32 7.51 7.12
CA SER A 47 20.95 8.93 7.08
C SER A 47 19.89 9.28 6.01
N THR A 48 19.45 8.31 5.21
CA THR A 48 18.42 8.54 4.17
C THR A 48 17.12 9.00 4.81
N ARG A 49 16.56 10.11 4.32
CA ARG A 49 15.24 10.61 4.73
C ARG A 49 14.17 9.89 3.93
N ILE A 50 13.35 9.10 4.61
CA ILE A 50 12.38 8.19 4.00
C ILE A 50 10.96 8.64 4.38
N LEU A 51 10.08 8.74 3.38
CA LEU A 51 8.66 8.92 3.54
C LEU A 51 7.92 7.66 3.07
N ASP A 52 7.12 7.08 3.95
CA ASP A 52 6.21 5.96 3.65
C ASP A 52 4.79 6.53 3.48
N VAL A 53 4.35 6.66 2.21
CA VAL A 53 3.05 7.24 1.84
C VAL A 53 2.00 6.15 1.86
N CYS A 54 0.85 6.43 2.48
CA CYS A 54 -0.19 5.44 2.76
C CYS A 54 0.37 4.25 3.57
N GLY A 55 1.29 4.55 4.50
CA GLY A 55 2.04 3.55 5.24
C GLY A 55 1.25 2.89 6.38
N GLY A 56 -0.02 3.28 6.61
CA GLY A 56 -0.88 2.72 7.65
C GLY A 56 -0.28 2.82 9.04
N GLN A 57 -0.17 1.70 9.75
CA GLN A 57 0.49 1.62 11.05
C GLN A 57 2.03 1.71 10.97
N GLY A 58 2.60 1.94 9.78
CA GLY A 58 4.03 2.18 9.61
C GLY A 58 4.90 0.93 9.73
N ARG A 59 4.42 -0.26 9.39
CA ARG A 59 5.16 -1.51 9.56
C ARG A 59 6.54 -1.50 8.91
N HIS A 60 6.68 -0.94 7.70
CA HIS A 60 7.97 -0.81 7.01
C HIS A 60 8.86 0.22 7.71
N ALA A 61 8.32 1.39 8.08
CA ALA A 61 9.07 2.42 8.79
C ALA A 61 9.55 1.95 10.17
N LEU A 62 8.72 1.20 10.91
CA LEU A 62 9.10 0.61 12.20
C LEU A 62 10.22 -0.43 12.05
N GLU A 63 10.15 -1.30 11.04
CA GLU A 63 11.22 -2.26 10.77
C GLU A 63 12.52 -1.56 10.32
N LEU A 64 12.44 -0.54 9.46
CA LEU A 64 13.59 0.30 9.09
C LEU A 64 14.20 0.97 10.34
N ALA A 65 13.37 1.49 11.25
CA ALA A 65 13.86 2.06 12.51
C ALA A 65 14.62 1.04 13.37
N ARG A 66 14.13 -0.21 13.45
CA ARG A 66 14.82 -1.31 14.12
C ARG A 66 16.18 -1.61 13.51
N ARG A 67 16.34 -1.40 12.19
CA ARG A 67 17.60 -1.56 11.45
C ARG A 67 18.53 -0.36 11.55
N GLY A 68 18.12 0.70 12.27
CA GLY A 68 18.97 1.87 12.55
C GLY A 68 18.80 3.05 11.60
N TYR A 69 17.77 3.07 10.74
CA TYR A 69 17.41 4.26 9.96
C TYR A 69 16.80 5.32 10.88
N GLN A 70 17.24 6.59 10.72
CA GLN A 70 16.97 7.65 11.71
C GLN A 70 15.91 8.66 11.27
N HIS A 71 15.65 8.78 9.97
CA HIS A 71 14.80 9.84 9.41
C HIS A 71 13.61 9.22 8.67
N LEU A 72 12.64 8.77 9.44
CA LEU A 72 11.48 8.03 8.98
C LEU A 72 10.20 8.82 9.24
N THR A 73 9.39 8.97 8.20
CA THR A 73 8.08 9.62 8.28
C THR A 73 7.05 8.70 7.62
N VAL A 74 5.93 8.49 8.28
CA VAL A 74 4.75 7.79 7.75
C VAL A 74 3.67 8.83 7.52
N LEU A 75 3.06 8.83 6.33
CA LEU A 75 1.88 9.60 6.02
C LEU A 75 0.74 8.65 5.69
N ASP A 76 -0.38 8.81 6.36
CA ASP A 76 -1.61 8.05 6.07
C ASP A 76 -2.85 8.92 6.32
N TYR A 77 -3.97 8.55 5.74
CA TYR A 77 -5.24 9.21 6.00
C TYR A 77 -5.93 8.71 7.28
N SER A 78 -5.74 7.45 7.63
CA SER A 78 -6.36 6.79 8.78
C SER A 78 -5.65 7.16 10.10
N ASP A 79 -6.28 8.02 10.91
CA ASP A 79 -5.78 8.31 12.27
C ASP A 79 -5.70 7.05 13.12
N PHE A 80 -6.65 6.11 12.95
CA PHE A 80 -6.65 4.85 13.69
C PHE A 80 -5.36 4.06 13.45
N LEU A 81 -4.93 3.91 12.18
CA LEU A 81 -3.70 3.19 11.85
C LEU A 81 -2.46 3.95 12.33
N LEU A 82 -2.44 5.28 12.16
CA LEU A 82 -1.33 6.11 12.63
C LEU A 82 -1.18 6.05 14.16
N ASP A 83 -2.28 6.06 14.92
CA ASP A 83 -2.24 5.95 16.37
C ASP A 83 -1.72 4.58 16.82
N ARG A 84 -2.10 3.52 16.11
CA ARG A 84 -1.54 2.19 16.30
C ARG A 84 -0.04 2.17 16.12
N GLY A 85 0.45 2.79 15.04
CA GLY A 85 1.88 2.91 14.75
C GLY A 85 2.63 3.75 15.78
N ARG A 86 2.06 4.88 16.21
CA ARG A 86 2.63 5.73 17.29
C ARG A 86 2.78 4.95 18.59
N TRP A 87 1.74 4.21 18.96
CA TRP A 87 1.78 3.38 20.15
C TRP A 87 2.89 2.32 20.07
N GLU A 88 3.01 1.63 18.96
CA GLU A 88 4.06 0.61 18.74
C GLU A 88 5.46 1.23 18.75
N ALA A 89 5.66 2.37 18.09
CA ALA A 89 6.93 3.09 18.09
C ALA A 89 7.37 3.45 19.52
N VAL A 90 6.46 3.97 20.34
CA VAL A 90 6.73 4.29 21.74
C VAL A 90 7.06 3.03 22.55
N ALA A 91 6.29 1.96 22.40
CA ALA A 91 6.50 0.70 23.10
C ALA A 91 7.87 0.08 22.81
N LEU A 92 8.40 0.30 21.60
CA LEU A 92 9.68 -0.24 21.14
C LEU A 92 10.85 0.76 21.27
N GLY A 93 10.60 1.98 21.73
CA GLY A 93 11.61 3.04 21.81
C GLY A 93 12.15 3.48 20.45
N LEU A 94 11.34 3.41 19.38
CA LEU A 94 11.70 3.78 18.03
C LEU A 94 11.31 5.21 17.70
N ASN A 95 12.11 5.90 16.90
CA ASN A 95 11.85 7.27 16.45
C ASN A 95 11.31 7.26 15.02
N VAL A 96 9.98 7.35 14.87
CA VAL A 96 9.28 7.45 13.60
C VAL A 96 8.25 8.57 13.69
N ALA A 97 8.24 9.48 12.72
CA ALA A 97 7.23 10.54 12.64
C ALA A 97 5.97 10.01 11.93
N PHE A 98 4.78 10.30 12.49
CA PHE A 98 3.49 9.91 11.93
C PHE A 98 2.66 11.15 11.63
N CYS A 99 2.29 11.35 10.37
CA CYS A 99 1.55 12.50 9.87
C CYS A 99 0.22 12.05 9.26
N GLN A 100 -0.90 12.63 9.70
CA GLN A 100 -2.17 12.46 9.00
C GLN A 100 -2.20 13.36 7.77
N GLY A 101 -2.65 12.82 6.63
CA GLY A 101 -2.78 13.62 5.42
C GLY A 101 -3.34 12.85 4.24
N ASP A 102 -3.82 13.62 3.25
CA ASP A 102 -4.24 13.11 1.95
C ASP A 102 -3.02 13.06 1.02
N ALA A 103 -2.74 11.89 0.45
CA ALA A 103 -1.62 11.69 -0.45
C ALA A 103 -1.68 12.55 -1.72
N ARG A 104 -2.88 13.09 -2.08
CA ARG A 104 -3.07 14.00 -3.21
C ARG A 104 -2.71 15.44 -2.91
N ALA A 105 -2.50 15.78 -1.62
CA ALA A 105 -2.19 17.16 -1.17
C ALA A 105 -1.42 17.08 0.15
N MET A 106 -0.19 16.58 0.12
CA MET A 106 0.62 16.36 1.32
C MET A 106 1.05 17.69 1.96
N VAL A 107 0.76 17.87 3.24
CA VAL A 107 1.24 19.02 4.02
C VAL A 107 2.67 18.76 4.49
N LEU A 108 3.56 18.51 3.53
CA LEU A 108 4.99 18.24 3.73
C LEU A 108 5.81 19.18 2.84
N PRO A 109 7.02 19.62 3.28
CA PRO A 109 7.85 20.52 2.49
C PRO A 109 8.30 19.85 1.18
N ALA A 110 8.45 20.64 0.12
CA ALA A 110 9.06 20.18 -1.12
C ALA A 110 10.54 19.81 -0.91
N ALA A 111 11.05 18.85 -1.69
CA ALA A 111 12.46 18.44 -1.69
C ALA A 111 13.02 18.08 -0.30
N SER A 112 12.21 17.41 0.54
CA SER A 112 12.56 17.07 1.91
C SER A 112 12.88 15.60 2.15
N PHE A 113 12.60 14.71 1.18
CA PHE A 113 12.87 13.29 1.28
C PHE A 113 13.78 12.79 0.17
N ASP A 114 14.69 11.88 0.52
CA ASP A 114 15.61 11.25 -0.43
C ASP A 114 14.96 10.00 -1.07
N VAL A 115 14.03 9.41 -0.35
CA VAL A 115 13.25 8.23 -0.77
C VAL A 115 11.79 8.40 -0.38
N VAL A 116 10.90 8.02 -1.29
CA VAL A 116 9.47 7.85 -1.01
C VAL A 116 9.09 6.39 -1.32
N LEU A 117 8.39 5.77 -0.40
CA LEU A 117 7.78 4.45 -0.52
C LEU A 117 6.27 4.61 -0.69
N LEU A 118 5.67 3.79 -1.53
CA LEU A 118 4.23 3.59 -1.64
C LEU A 118 4.00 2.10 -1.85
N MET A 119 3.80 1.38 -0.73
CA MET A 119 3.85 -0.07 -0.65
C MET A 119 2.45 -0.69 -0.51
N ALA A 120 2.40 -2.01 -0.60
CA ALA A 120 1.22 -2.82 -0.32
C ALA A 120 -0.03 -2.42 -1.13
N ASN A 121 0.17 -2.18 -2.43
CA ASN A 121 -0.90 -1.82 -3.39
C ASN A 121 -1.72 -0.59 -2.99
N SER A 122 -1.13 0.37 -2.29
CA SER A 122 -1.82 1.57 -1.80
C SER A 122 -1.99 2.66 -2.86
N PHE A 123 -2.19 2.29 -4.12
CA PHE A 123 -2.34 3.20 -5.27
C PHE A 123 -3.46 2.75 -6.20
N GLY A 124 -4.17 3.69 -6.82
CA GLY A 124 -5.29 3.36 -7.72
C GLY A 124 -6.66 3.31 -7.03
N TYR A 125 -6.80 3.95 -5.86
CA TYR A 125 -8.03 3.94 -5.07
C TYR A 125 -9.06 4.98 -5.49
N PHE A 126 -8.66 5.95 -6.31
CA PHE A 126 -9.53 7.06 -6.64
C PHE A 126 -10.38 6.78 -7.88
N VAL A 127 -11.62 7.28 -7.87
CA VAL A 127 -12.54 7.15 -9.01
C VAL A 127 -11.98 7.86 -10.23
N ASP A 128 -11.44 9.08 -10.03
CA ASP A 128 -10.82 9.88 -11.07
C ASP A 128 -9.32 9.55 -11.19
N THR A 129 -8.86 9.17 -12.37
CA THR A 129 -7.43 8.94 -12.66
C THR A 129 -6.57 10.20 -12.47
N ALA A 130 -7.16 11.39 -12.56
CA ALA A 130 -6.47 12.64 -12.27
C ALA A 130 -6.00 12.70 -10.80
N ASP A 131 -6.70 12.04 -9.88
CA ASP A 131 -6.29 11.96 -8.48
C ASP A 131 -5.07 11.05 -8.30
N ASP A 132 -4.97 9.96 -9.05
CA ASP A 132 -3.77 9.12 -9.08
C ASP A 132 -2.56 9.92 -9.58
N CYS A 133 -2.74 10.75 -10.62
CA CYS A 133 -1.70 11.67 -11.09
C CYS A 133 -1.30 12.71 -10.02
N ARG A 134 -2.25 13.21 -9.23
CA ARG A 134 -1.96 14.15 -8.13
C ARG A 134 -1.09 13.50 -7.05
N VAL A 135 -1.37 12.23 -6.69
CA VAL A 135 -0.50 11.49 -5.77
C VAL A 135 0.93 11.42 -6.29
N LEU A 136 1.13 11.03 -7.54
CA LEU A 136 2.47 10.95 -8.14
C LEU A 136 3.16 12.31 -8.24
N ALA A 137 2.41 13.38 -8.53
CA ALA A 137 2.92 14.75 -8.55
C ALA A 137 3.38 15.21 -7.14
N GLU A 138 2.64 14.87 -6.10
CA GLU A 138 3.01 15.15 -4.72
C GLU A 138 4.24 14.34 -4.29
N VAL A 139 4.33 13.07 -4.68
CA VAL A 139 5.54 12.24 -4.48
C VAL A 139 6.74 12.92 -5.14
N ALA A 140 6.61 13.34 -6.40
CA ALA A 140 7.68 14.06 -7.10
C ALA A 140 8.02 15.40 -6.41
N ARG A 141 7.04 16.13 -5.89
CA ARG A 141 7.25 17.40 -5.20
C ARG A 141 8.08 17.26 -3.92
N VAL A 142 7.75 16.26 -3.09
CA VAL A 142 8.41 16.05 -1.79
C VAL A 142 9.79 15.41 -1.90
N LEU A 143 10.09 14.71 -3.00
CA LEU A 143 11.41 14.16 -3.29
C LEU A 143 12.44 15.27 -3.56
N THR A 144 13.66 15.05 -3.09
CA THR A 144 14.84 15.84 -3.49
C THR A 144 15.17 15.65 -4.98
N ALA A 145 16.03 16.47 -5.54
CA ALA A 145 16.64 16.20 -6.85
C ALA A 145 17.35 14.84 -6.80
N ASP A 146 17.16 14.02 -7.83
CA ASP A 146 17.65 12.63 -7.89
C ASP A 146 17.10 11.70 -6.78
N GLY A 147 16.08 12.14 -6.04
CA GLY A 147 15.37 11.34 -5.04
C GLY A 147 14.69 10.14 -5.70
N ARG A 148 14.57 9.03 -4.97
CA ARG A 148 14.09 7.74 -5.50
C ARG A 148 12.71 7.42 -4.99
N PHE A 149 11.89 6.89 -5.87
CA PHE A 149 10.55 6.41 -5.59
C PHE A 149 10.46 4.90 -5.75
N LEU A 150 9.83 4.24 -4.81
CA LEU A 150 9.46 2.84 -4.87
C LEU A 150 7.96 2.70 -4.76
N LEU A 151 7.36 2.06 -5.74
CA LEU A 151 5.93 1.78 -5.82
C LEU A 151 5.72 0.28 -5.96
N ASP A 152 4.87 -0.28 -5.13
CA ASP A 152 4.52 -1.70 -5.10
C ASP A 152 3.03 -1.87 -5.41
N LEU A 153 2.74 -2.53 -6.54
CA LEU A 153 1.40 -2.70 -7.10
C LEU A 153 1.08 -4.16 -7.40
N ILE A 154 -0.20 -4.49 -7.44
CA ILE A 154 -0.70 -5.70 -8.07
C ILE A 154 -0.46 -5.60 -9.58
N ASP A 155 0.11 -6.64 -10.18
CA ASP A 155 0.24 -6.74 -11.63
C ASP A 155 -1.13 -6.96 -12.29
N ARG A 156 -1.55 -5.98 -13.10
CA ARG A 156 -2.84 -6.02 -13.79
C ARG A 156 -3.06 -7.30 -14.60
N ASP A 157 -2.07 -7.73 -15.34
CA ASP A 157 -2.23 -8.86 -16.25
C ASP A 157 -2.31 -10.19 -15.48
N VAL A 158 -1.64 -10.26 -14.33
CA VAL A 158 -1.78 -11.39 -13.40
C VAL A 158 -3.15 -11.35 -12.76
N ALA A 159 -3.59 -10.21 -12.24
CA ALA A 159 -4.92 -10.04 -11.64
C ALA A 159 -6.05 -10.43 -12.59
N LEU A 160 -5.94 -10.08 -13.87
CA LEU A 160 -6.95 -10.44 -14.88
C LEU A 160 -6.97 -11.94 -15.18
N ARG A 161 -5.80 -12.61 -15.23
CA ARG A 161 -5.74 -14.06 -15.46
C ARG A 161 -6.31 -14.88 -14.30
N HIS A 162 -6.17 -14.37 -13.07
CA HIS A 162 -6.60 -15.05 -11.84
C HIS A 162 -7.89 -14.44 -11.24
N PHE A 163 -8.58 -13.59 -12.01
CA PHE A 163 -9.78 -12.93 -11.51
C PHE A 163 -10.84 -13.93 -11.02
N CYS A 164 -11.19 -13.82 -9.75
CA CYS A 164 -12.23 -14.62 -9.12
C CYS A 164 -13.37 -13.70 -8.63
N PRO A 165 -14.60 -13.83 -9.17
CA PRO A 165 -15.69 -12.93 -8.84
C PRO A 165 -16.24 -13.11 -7.42
N GLU A 166 -16.07 -14.26 -6.82
CA GLU A 166 -16.55 -14.53 -5.45
C GLU A 166 -15.56 -15.41 -4.71
N SER A 167 -15.24 -15.04 -3.48
CA SER A 167 -14.38 -15.83 -2.62
C SER A 167 -14.68 -15.57 -1.15
N TRP A 168 -14.23 -16.49 -0.30
CA TRP A 168 -14.27 -16.33 1.14
C TRP A 168 -13.10 -17.06 1.79
N HIS A 169 -12.71 -16.64 2.97
CA HIS A 169 -11.72 -17.33 3.80
C HIS A 169 -11.98 -17.08 5.28
N GLU A 170 -11.37 -17.88 6.12
CA GLU A 170 -11.33 -17.66 7.57
C GLU A 170 -10.05 -16.85 7.90
N ALA A 171 -10.22 -15.57 8.24
CA ALA A 171 -9.10 -14.72 8.65
C ALA A 171 -8.58 -15.10 10.05
N THR A 172 -9.48 -15.56 10.92
CA THR A 172 -9.19 -16.13 12.24
C THR A 172 -10.21 -17.24 12.56
N ASP A 173 -10.05 -17.91 13.72
CA ASP A 173 -11.03 -18.90 14.17
C ASP A 173 -12.47 -18.37 14.27
N ASP A 174 -12.63 -17.07 14.51
CA ASP A 174 -13.94 -16.40 14.62
C ASP A 174 -14.33 -15.63 13.37
N ILE A 175 -13.39 -15.07 12.62
CA ILE A 175 -13.65 -14.10 11.55
C ILE A 175 -13.65 -14.77 10.18
N VAL A 176 -14.75 -14.59 9.44
CA VAL A 176 -14.90 -15.00 8.04
C VAL A 176 -15.04 -13.76 7.18
N VAL A 177 -14.26 -13.70 6.11
CA VAL A 177 -14.32 -12.63 5.11
C VAL A 177 -14.87 -13.19 3.81
N CYS A 178 -15.87 -12.50 3.24
CA CYS A 178 -16.48 -12.86 1.96
C CYS A 178 -16.33 -11.69 1.00
N TRP A 179 -15.81 -11.94 -0.18
CA TRP A 179 -15.71 -10.94 -1.23
C TRP A 179 -16.57 -11.29 -2.44
N LYS A 180 -17.26 -10.28 -2.93
CA LYS A 180 -17.86 -10.27 -4.26
C LYS A 180 -17.19 -9.20 -5.09
N ARG A 181 -16.70 -9.56 -6.28
CA ARG A 181 -15.91 -8.68 -7.15
C ARG A 181 -16.55 -8.53 -8.51
N GLU A 182 -16.46 -7.35 -9.07
CA GLU A 182 -16.83 -7.05 -10.46
C GLU A 182 -15.67 -6.32 -11.13
N LEU A 183 -15.26 -6.79 -12.29
CA LEU A 183 -14.27 -6.11 -13.13
C LEU A 183 -15.00 -5.20 -14.13
N VAL A 184 -14.71 -3.91 -14.07
CA VAL A 184 -15.25 -2.90 -14.99
C VAL A 184 -14.08 -2.15 -15.61
N HIS A 185 -13.73 -2.47 -16.86
CA HIS A 185 -12.48 -2.04 -17.50
C HIS A 185 -11.26 -2.50 -16.68
N ASP A 186 -10.48 -1.57 -16.18
CA ASP A 186 -9.30 -1.82 -15.34
C ASP A 186 -9.55 -1.57 -13.85
N VAL A 187 -10.82 -1.54 -13.42
CA VAL A 187 -11.20 -1.32 -12.02
C VAL A 187 -11.90 -2.56 -11.47
N ILE A 188 -11.33 -3.14 -10.43
CA ILE A 188 -12.00 -4.15 -9.61
C ILE A 188 -12.85 -3.41 -8.57
N ARG A 189 -14.17 -3.67 -8.58
CA ARG A 189 -15.08 -3.23 -7.55
C ARG A 189 -15.36 -4.39 -6.62
N VAL A 190 -15.24 -4.16 -5.34
CA VAL A 190 -15.37 -5.20 -4.31
C VAL A 190 -16.50 -4.83 -3.36
N ARG A 191 -17.31 -5.82 -3.00
CA ARG A 191 -18.13 -5.79 -1.78
C ARG A 191 -17.54 -6.78 -0.81
N GLU A 192 -17.16 -6.30 0.35
CA GLU A 192 -16.62 -7.07 1.44
C GLU A 192 -17.66 -7.24 2.55
N LEU A 193 -17.87 -8.48 2.95
CA LEU A 193 -18.65 -8.84 4.15
C LEU A 193 -17.68 -9.48 5.15
N VAL A 194 -17.65 -8.94 6.35
CA VAL A 194 -16.88 -9.50 7.47
C VAL A 194 -17.85 -9.99 8.53
N LEU A 195 -17.73 -11.27 8.88
CA LEU A 195 -18.61 -11.96 9.79
C LEU A 195 -17.82 -12.52 10.96
N SER A 196 -18.30 -12.30 12.18
CA SER A 196 -17.90 -13.08 13.35
C SER A 196 -18.86 -14.27 13.50
N LYS A 197 -18.31 -15.48 13.69
CA LYS A 197 -19.11 -16.68 13.97
C LYS A 197 -19.88 -16.55 15.29
N ALA A 198 -19.37 -15.73 16.23
CA ALA A 198 -19.99 -15.52 17.54
C ALA A 198 -21.05 -14.41 17.52
N THR A 199 -20.83 -13.28 16.80
CA THR A 199 -21.66 -12.07 16.93
C THR A 199 -22.39 -11.67 15.65
N GLY A 200 -22.09 -12.30 14.51
CA GLY A 200 -22.73 -12.02 13.22
C GLY A 200 -21.99 -10.99 12.37
N LEU A 201 -22.72 -10.18 11.61
CA LEU A 201 -22.15 -9.23 10.66
C LEU A 201 -21.39 -8.09 11.37
N LEU A 202 -20.10 -7.96 11.08
CA LEU A 202 -19.25 -6.87 11.57
C LEU A 202 -19.14 -5.73 10.57
N ARG A 203 -19.04 -6.06 9.25
CA ARG A 203 -18.84 -5.08 8.19
C ARG A 203 -19.55 -5.50 6.92
N ASP A 204 -20.15 -4.55 6.23
CA ASP A 204 -20.59 -4.63 4.84
C ASP A 204 -20.13 -3.33 4.16
N ARG A 205 -19.08 -3.41 3.36
CA ARG A 205 -18.46 -2.25 2.71
C ARG A 205 -18.16 -2.56 1.25
N THR A 206 -18.04 -1.48 0.49
CA THR A 206 -17.61 -1.57 -0.91
C THR A 206 -16.39 -0.67 -1.12
N TYR A 207 -15.47 -1.14 -1.94
CA TYR A 207 -14.30 -0.39 -2.35
C TYR A 207 -13.95 -0.69 -3.81
N ALA A 208 -12.97 0.03 -4.36
CA ALA A 208 -12.52 -0.18 -5.71
C ALA A 208 -11.02 0.04 -5.82
N GLU A 209 -10.39 -0.74 -6.68
CA GLU A 209 -8.97 -0.66 -6.99
C GLU A 209 -8.78 -0.62 -8.50
N ARG A 210 -8.02 0.36 -8.97
CA ARG A 210 -7.61 0.45 -10.36
C ARG A 210 -6.34 -0.35 -10.57
N LEU A 211 -6.38 -1.24 -11.52
CA LEU A 211 -5.23 -2.02 -11.94
C LEU A 211 -4.41 -1.25 -12.99
N TYR A 212 -3.10 -1.29 -12.83
CA TYR A 212 -2.16 -0.70 -13.78
C TYR A 212 -1.31 -1.75 -14.48
N SER A 213 -1.19 -1.65 -15.81
CA SER A 213 -0.17 -2.41 -16.55
C SER A 213 1.21 -1.75 -16.40
N PRO A 214 2.31 -2.48 -16.66
CA PRO A 214 3.66 -1.90 -16.69
C PRO A 214 3.77 -0.65 -17.57
N GLU A 215 3.13 -0.67 -18.73
CA GLU A 215 3.14 0.46 -19.68
C GLU A 215 2.37 1.65 -19.15
N ALA A 216 1.19 1.41 -18.54
CA ALA A 216 0.35 2.47 -18.00
C ALA A 216 1.05 3.20 -16.84
N ILE A 217 1.66 2.45 -15.91
CA ILE A 217 2.37 3.07 -14.78
C ILE A 217 3.63 3.81 -15.24
N ARG A 218 4.38 3.26 -16.21
CA ARG A 218 5.53 3.94 -16.82
C ARG A 218 5.11 5.27 -17.47
N HIS A 219 4.00 5.27 -18.19
CA HIS A 219 3.47 6.49 -18.81
C HIS A 219 3.12 7.55 -17.77
N LEU A 220 2.40 7.17 -16.70
CA LEU A 220 2.03 8.09 -15.62
C LEU A 220 3.27 8.69 -14.93
N LEU A 221 4.24 7.86 -14.57
CA LEU A 221 5.47 8.30 -13.93
C LEU A 221 6.28 9.26 -14.82
N THR A 222 6.39 8.93 -16.11
CA THR A 222 7.09 9.81 -17.09
C THR A 222 6.36 11.15 -17.20
N ALA A 223 5.02 11.15 -17.23
CA ALA A 223 4.23 12.38 -17.37
C ALA A 223 4.38 13.34 -16.17
N VAL A 224 4.69 12.83 -14.98
CA VAL A 224 4.95 13.66 -13.78
C VAL A 224 6.44 13.92 -13.54
N GLY A 225 7.31 13.56 -14.50
CA GLY A 225 8.73 13.95 -14.47
C GLY A 225 9.68 12.93 -13.85
N PHE A 226 9.27 11.68 -13.64
CA PHE A 226 10.18 10.61 -13.25
C PHE A 226 10.97 10.07 -14.45
N ARG A 227 12.20 9.65 -14.20
CA ARG A 227 13.13 9.00 -15.13
C ARG A 227 13.69 7.70 -14.57
N ASP A 228 14.49 6.99 -15.33
CA ASP A 228 15.15 5.73 -14.93
C ASP A 228 14.16 4.71 -14.33
N ILE A 229 12.98 4.61 -14.95
CA ILE A 229 11.87 3.78 -14.48
C ILE A 229 12.18 2.31 -14.76
N VAL A 230 12.37 1.53 -13.70
CA VAL A 230 12.55 0.08 -13.74
C VAL A 230 11.31 -0.60 -13.19
N ILE A 231 10.76 -1.58 -13.89
CA ILE A 231 9.58 -2.33 -13.47
C ILE A 231 9.97 -3.81 -13.41
N GLN A 232 9.85 -4.39 -12.23
CA GLN A 232 10.11 -5.79 -11.94
C GLN A 232 8.80 -6.48 -11.61
N GLN A 233 8.40 -7.46 -12.41
CA GLN A 233 7.22 -8.29 -12.18
C GLN A 233 7.59 -9.51 -11.34
N GLY A 234 6.68 -10.00 -10.51
CA GLY A 234 6.91 -11.14 -9.63
C GLY A 234 7.97 -10.88 -8.54
N ALA A 235 8.11 -9.64 -8.10
CA ALA A 235 9.15 -9.20 -7.17
C ALA A 235 9.02 -9.81 -5.75
N PHE A 236 7.83 -10.15 -5.34
CA PHE A 236 7.57 -10.80 -4.06
C PHE A 236 6.97 -12.17 -4.29
N VAL A 237 7.61 -13.19 -3.75
CA VAL A 237 7.08 -14.55 -3.68
C VAL A 237 6.50 -14.72 -2.28
N TYR A 238 5.19 -14.58 -2.17
CA TYR A 238 4.47 -15.00 -0.96
C TYR A 238 4.47 -16.52 -0.85
N ASP A 239 4.34 -17.02 0.36
CA ASP A 239 4.16 -18.43 0.61
C ASP A 239 2.89 -18.94 -0.11
N PRO A 240 3.03 -19.81 -1.12
CA PRO A 240 1.89 -20.31 -1.88
C PRO A 240 0.88 -21.11 -1.04
N ASP A 241 1.30 -21.60 0.12
CA ASP A 241 0.41 -22.34 1.04
C ASP A 241 -0.57 -21.41 1.79
N HIS A 242 -0.36 -20.10 1.73
CA HIS A 242 -1.20 -19.09 2.35
C HIS A 242 -1.84 -18.14 1.33
N ASP A 243 -1.95 -18.54 0.06
CA ASP A 243 -2.58 -17.74 -1.01
C ASP A 243 -4.10 -17.64 -0.80
N THR A 244 -4.49 -16.83 0.19
CA THR A 244 -5.90 -16.48 0.44
C THR A 244 -6.39 -15.39 -0.49
N ASP A 245 -5.52 -14.78 -1.28
CA ASP A 245 -5.80 -13.65 -2.16
C ASP A 245 -5.68 -13.99 -3.66
N TYR A 246 -5.87 -15.27 -4.04
CA TYR A 246 -5.89 -15.73 -5.44
C TYR A 246 -4.67 -15.33 -6.27
N GLY A 247 -3.49 -15.29 -5.68
CA GLY A 247 -2.24 -14.92 -6.35
C GLY A 247 -2.06 -13.42 -6.56
N LEU A 248 -2.97 -12.57 -6.11
CA LEU A 248 -2.82 -11.11 -6.21
C LEU A 248 -1.68 -10.61 -5.33
N ALA A 249 -1.54 -11.17 -4.12
CA ALA A 249 -0.45 -10.81 -3.22
C ALA A 249 0.91 -11.38 -3.65
N THR A 250 0.93 -12.50 -4.37
CA THR A 250 2.15 -13.21 -4.78
C THR A 250 2.77 -12.69 -6.07
N ASN A 251 2.03 -11.94 -6.88
CA ASN A 251 2.47 -11.47 -8.19
C ASN A 251 2.48 -9.95 -8.24
N ARG A 252 3.34 -9.36 -7.42
CA ARG A 252 3.47 -7.91 -7.32
C ARG A 252 4.40 -7.36 -8.39
N MET A 253 4.08 -6.16 -8.82
CA MET A 253 4.90 -5.34 -9.69
C MET A 253 5.62 -4.29 -8.84
N LEU A 254 6.93 -4.40 -8.74
CA LEU A 254 7.77 -3.43 -8.04
C LEU A 254 8.34 -2.43 -9.03
N VAL A 255 8.08 -1.16 -8.80
CA VAL A 255 8.47 -0.07 -9.69
C VAL A 255 9.41 0.86 -8.95
N THR A 256 10.62 1.04 -9.48
CA THR A 256 11.56 2.07 -9.02
C THR A 256 11.66 3.17 -10.04
N ALA A 257 11.79 4.41 -9.57
CA ALA A 257 11.96 5.57 -10.44
C ALA A 257 12.80 6.63 -9.74
N VAL A 258 13.44 7.50 -10.51
CA VAL A 258 14.24 8.63 -10.03
C VAL A 258 13.53 9.92 -10.43
N LYS A 259 13.45 10.88 -9.51
CA LYS A 259 12.94 12.22 -9.83
C LYS A 259 13.86 12.90 -10.82
N GLY A 260 13.27 13.38 -11.92
CA GLY A 260 13.97 14.17 -12.96
C GLY A 260 14.21 15.64 -12.57
#